data_6bfc87f882d9d5ff54967f4620cca1f8
#
_entry.id   6bfc87f882d9d5ff54967f4620cca1f8
#
_cell.length_a   1.000
_cell.length_b   1.000
_cell.length_c   1.000
_cell.angle_alpha   90.00
_cell.angle_beta   90.00
_cell.angle_gamma   90.00
#
_symmetry.space_group_name_H-M   'P 1'
#
loop_
_entity.id
_entity.type
_entity.pdbx_description
1 polymer ?
#
loop_
_entity_poly.entity_id
_entity_poly.type
_entity_poly.pdbx_seq_one_letter_code
_entity_poly.pdbx_strand_id
1 'polypeptide(L)'
;MLVRGIEADVLPTCQRYRMGVIPWSPLAGGWLSGKYRKGREIEPSHRSSRIPQRFDLDRPDNQRKLDAADALAQVADDAGLGLIQLAIGFVLAHPAVTSAIIGPRTMEQLKGQLDAGDVELGDDVLDRIDAIVPPGTTINPADRGYTPPALERPWERRRPPRG
;
A
#
# COMPACT_ATOMS: atom_id res chain seq x y z
N MET A 1 -1.35 -2.42 1.85
CA MET A 1 -1.24 -3.81 1.34
C MET A 1 -0.14 -4.01 0.28
N LEU A 2 -0.03 -3.22 -0.80
CA LEU A 2 0.96 -3.47 -1.87
C LEU A 2 2.41 -3.02 -1.54
N VAL A 3 2.58 -2.19 -0.51
CA VAL A 3 3.87 -1.66 -0.02
C VAL A 3 3.93 -1.93 1.48
N ARG A 4 4.58 -3.01 1.87
CA ARG A 4 4.64 -3.53 3.25
C ARG A 4 6.04 -3.47 3.87
N GLY A 5 7.01 -2.90 3.16
CA GLY A 5 8.40 -2.86 3.61
C GLY A 5 8.62 -2.22 4.98
N ILE A 6 7.73 -1.32 5.42
CA ILE A 6 7.81 -0.70 6.75
C ILE A 6 7.51 -1.66 7.91
N GLU A 7 6.89 -2.81 7.63
CA GLU A 7 6.59 -3.83 8.64
C GLU A 7 7.84 -4.53 9.18
N ALA A 8 8.93 -4.52 8.39
CA ALA A 8 10.16 -5.20 8.78
C ALA A 8 10.95 -4.48 9.89
N ASP A 9 10.92 -3.14 9.91
CA ASP A 9 11.76 -2.35 10.81
C ASP A 9 11.06 -1.10 11.37
N VAL A 10 10.37 -0.31 10.53
CA VAL A 10 9.77 0.97 10.94
C VAL A 10 8.66 0.75 11.96
N LEU A 11 7.68 -0.13 11.67
CA LEU A 11 6.56 -0.37 12.56
C LEU A 11 6.99 -0.97 13.90
N PRO A 12 7.86 -2.02 13.96
CA PRO A 12 8.39 -2.53 15.23
C PRO A 12 9.18 -1.48 16.02
N THR A 13 9.95 -0.64 15.34
CA THR A 13 10.69 0.45 15.97
C THR A 13 9.74 1.47 16.60
N CYS A 14 8.72 1.89 15.86
CA CYS A 14 7.71 2.83 16.36
C CYS A 14 6.98 2.27 17.58
N GLN A 15 6.58 0.99 17.55
CA GLN A 15 5.96 0.34 18.70
C GLN A 15 6.89 0.33 19.92
N ARG A 16 8.16 -0.04 19.74
CA ARG A 16 9.16 -0.07 20.82
C ARG A 16 9.31 1.28 21.51
N TYR A 17 9.28 2.36 20.74
CA TYR A 17 9.47 3.72 21.26
C TYR A 17 8.15 4.47 21.51
N ARG A 18 7.01 3.78 21.41
CA ARG A 18 5.66 4.36 21.55
C ARG A 18 5.41 5.56 20.65
N MET A 19 5.90 5.51 19.42
CA MET A 19 5.64 6.49 18.38
C MET A 19 4.45 6.04 17.56
N GLY A 20 3.48 6.94 17.35
CA GLY A 20 2.37 6.69 16.44
C GLY A 20 2.82 6.73 14.98
N VAL A 21 2.17 5.95 14.12
CA VAL A 21 2.42 5.93 12.69
C VAL A 21 1.16 6.33 11.95
N ILE A 22 1.30 7.23 10.98
CA ILE A 22 0.22 7.70 10.10
C ILE A 22 0.56 7.43 8.64
N PRO A 23 0.34 6.20 8.12
CA PRO A 23 0.64 5.87 6.74
C PRO A 23 -0.19 6.68 5.76
N TRP A 24 0.42 7.03 4.63
CA TRP A 24 -0.23 7.74 3.54
C TRP A 24 -0.58 6.81 2.38
N SER A 25 -1.57 7.21 1.57
CA SER A 25 -1.95 6.50 0.35
C SER A 25 -2.40 5.03 0.58
N PRO A 26 -3.34 4.76 1.50
CA PRO A 26 -3.80 3.39 1.81
C PRO A 26 -4.32 2.65 0.57
N LEU A 27 -4.84 3.38 -0.42
CA LEU A 27 -5.31 2.83 -1.69
C LEU A 27 -4.20 2.66 -2.76
N ALA A 28 -2.92 2.73 -2.37
CA ALA A 28 -1.78 2.53 -3.26
C ALA A 28 -1.84 3.34 -4.57
N GLY A 29 -2.22 4.62 -4.47
CA GLY A 29 -2.34 5.48 -5.64
C GLY A 29 -3.58 5.23 -6.50
N GLY A 30 -4.51 4.42 -6.03
CA GLY A 30 -5.74 4.02 -6.72
C GLY A 30 -5.76 2.57 -7.19
N TRP A 31 -4.66 1.83 -7.07
CA TRP A 31 -4.61 0.40 -7.39
C TRP A 31 -5.64 -0.42 -6.61
N LEU A 32 -5.94 -0.03 -5.39
CA LEU A 32 -6.92 -0.68 -4.50
C LEU A 32 -8.27 0.05 -4.46
N SER A 33 -8.60 0.82 -5.51
CA SER A 33 -9.91 1.48 -5.64
C SER A 33 -10.96 0.63 -6.37
N GLY A 34 -10.60 -0.57 -6.83
CA GLY A 34 -11.45 -1.44 -7.65
C GLY A 34 -11.40 -1.15 -9.17
N LYS A 35 -10.65 -0.12 -9.59
CA LYS A 35 -10.50 0.23 -11.02
C LYS A 35 -9.52 -0.69 -11.76
N TYR A 36 -8.54 -1.25 -11.05
CA TYR A 36 -7.51 -2.11 -11.63
C TYR A 36 -7.90 -3.57 -11.40
N ARG A 37 -8.51 -4.17 -12.43
CA ARG A 37 -8.96 -5.57 -12.44
C ARG A 37 -8.49 -6.25 -13.73
N LYS A 38 -8.15 -7.53 -13.63
CA LYS A 38 -7.81 -8.34 -14.81
C LYS A 38 -8.99 -8.44 -15.77
N GLY A 39 -8.70 -8.41 -17.06
CA GLY A 39 -9.73 -8.54 -18.10
C GLY A 39 -10.66 -7.33 -18.25
N ARG A 40 -10.40 -6.24 -17.55
CA ARG A 40 -11.11 -4.97 -17.72
C ARG A 40 -10.21 -3.93 -18.35
N GLU A 41 -10.79 -3.09 -19.20
CA GLU A 41 -10.09 -1.90 -19.70
C GLU A 41 -9.80 -0.95 -18.54
N ILE A 42 -8.54 -0.53 -18.43
CA ILE A 42 -8.09 0.37 -17.37
C ILE A 42 -8.01 1.77 -17.95
N GLU A 43 -9.00 2.60 -17.62
CA GLU A 43 -8.98 3.99 -18.03
C GLU A 43 -7.81 4.77 -17.40
N PRO A 44 -7.12 5.60 -18.17
CA PRO A 44 -6.08 6.48 -17.62
C PRO A 44 -6.62 7.37 -16.51
N SER A 45 -5.91 7.43 -15.41
CA SER A 45 -6.21 8.35 -14.31
C SER A 45 -5.28 9.56 -14.38
N HIS A 46 -5.67 10.67 -13.75
CA HIS A 46 -4.76 11.82 -13.60
C HIS A 46 -3.41 11.42 -13.00
N ARG A 47 -3.40 10.41 -12.13
CA ARG A 47 -2.17 9.93 -11.48
C ARG A 47 -1.34 9.06 -12.42
N SER A 48 -1.98 8.19 -13.22
CA SER A 48 -1.26 7.37 -14.21
C SER A 48 -0.64 8.23 -15.32
N SER A 49 -1.29 9.32 -15.70
CA SER A 49 -0.72 10.28 -16.66
C SER A 49 0.47 11.06 -16.08
N ARG A 50 0.48 11.34 -14.78
CA ARG A 50 1.55 12.10 -14.10
C ARG A 50 2.78 11.26 -13.78
N ILE A 51 2.60 9.97 -13.46
CA ILE A 51 3.66 9.05 -13.04
C ILE A 51 3.48 7.72 -13.78
N PRO A 52 3.64 7.70 -15.12
CA PRO A 52 3.29 6.54 -15.94
C PRO A 52 4.07 5.28 -15.56
N GLN A 53 5.34 5.39 -15.16
CA GLN A 53 6.18 4.25 -14.77
C GLN A 53 5.62 3.43 -13.60
N ARG A 54 4.73 4.00 -12.79
CA ARG A 54 4.07 3.30 -11.67
C ARG A 54 2.77 2.61 -12.08
N PHE A 55 2.32 2.82 -13.32
CA PHE A 55 1.04 2.32 -13.84
C PHE A 55 1.16 1.59 -15.18
N ASP A 56 2.29 1.73 -15.87
CA ASP A 56 2.60 1.06 -17.11
C ASP A 56 2.57 -0.47 -16.94
N LEU A 57 1.62 -1.13 -17.59
CA LEU A 57 1.40 -2.56 -17.47
C LEU A 57 2.41 -3.40 -18.28
N ASP A 58 3.23 -2.79 -19.13
CA ASP A 58 4.33 -3.50 -19.79
C ASP A 58 5.47 -3.83 -18.81
N ARG A 59 5.44 -3.24 -17.61
CA ARG A 59 6.41 -3.49 -16.57
C ARG A 59 6.01 -4.68 -15.69
N PRO A 60 6.90 -5.69 -15.50
CA PRO A 60 6.60 -6.88 -14.69
C PRO A 60 6.13 -6.56 -13.25
N ASP A 61 6.70 -5.51 -12.63
CA ASP A 61 6.32 -5.08 -11.29
C ASP A 61 4.87 -4.60 -11.22
N ASN A 62 4.41 -3.91 -12.27
CA ASN A 62 3.03 -3.43 -12.34
C ASN A 62 2.05 -4.54 -12.73
N GLN A 63 2.50 -5.52 -13.51
CA GLN A 63 1.72 -6.76 -13.71
C GLN A 63 1.48 -7.48 -12.38
N ARG A 64 2.52 -7.65 -11.56
CA ARG A 64 2.38 -8.24 -10.21
C ARG A 64 1.45 -7.42 -9.31
N LYS A 65 1.45 -6.08 -9.44
CA LYS A 65 0.48 -5.24 -8.72
C LYS A 65 -0.95 -5.49 -9.17
N LEU A 66 -1.17 -5.66 -10.48
CA LEU A 66 -2.49 -5.97 -11.02
C LEU A 66 -2.96 -7.34 -10.52
N ASP A 67 -2.08 -8.34 -10.54
CA ASP A 67 -2.37 -9.67 -10.03
C ASP A 67 -2.77 -9.62 -8.55
N ALA A 68 -1.98 -8.92 -7.74
CA ALA A 68 -2.27 -8.76 -6.32
C ALA A 68 -3.56 -7.95 -6.06
N ALA A 69 -3.79 -6.86 -6.78
CA ALA A 69 -4.99 -6.04 -6.62
C ALA A 69 -6.26 -6.82 -6.98
N ASP A 70 -6.19 -7.65 -8.02
CA ASP A 70 -7.31 -8.51 -8.44
C ASP A 70 -7.59 -9.61 -7.41
N ALA A 71 -6.55 -10.29 -6.90
CA ALA A 71 -6.67 -11.29 -5.85
C ALA A 71 -7.20 -10.69 -4.53
N LEU A 72 -6.72 -9.51 -4.13
CA LEU A 72 -7.19 -8.81 -2.95
C LEU A 72 -8.65 -8.36 -3.09
N ALA A 73 -9.09 -8.01 -4.30
CA ALA A 73 -10.49 -7.70 -4.54
C ALA A 73 -11.38 -8.94 -4.36
N GLN A 74 -10.89 -10.13 -4.76
CA GLN A 74 -11.63 -11.37 -4.49
C GLN A 74 -11.71 -11.66 -2.98
N VAL A 75 -10.66 -11.39 -2.21
CA VAL A 75 -10.70 -11.49 -0.74
C VAL A 75 -11.75 -10.55 -0.15
N ALA A 76 -11.83 -9.32 -0.65
CA ALA A 76 -12.84 -8.37 -0.20
C ALA A 76 -14.27 -8.86 -0.53
N ASP A 77 -14.50 -9.29 -1.78
CA ASP A 77 -15.80 -9.79 -2.23
C ASP A 77 -16.26 -10.99 -1.37
N ASP A 78 -15.38 -11.96 -1.09
CA ASP A 78 -15.66 -13.13 -0.26
C ASP A 78 -15.95 -12.76 1.21
N ALA A 79 -15.35 -11.69 1.71
CA ALA A 79 -15.59 -11.16 3.06
C ALA A 79 -16.82 -10.22 3.13
N GLY A 80 -17.53 -10.00 2.03
CA GLY A 80 -18.65 -9.07 1.96
C GLY A 80 -18.25 -7.59 2.09
N LEU A 81 -16.99 -7.27 1.76
CA LEU A 81 -16.40 -5.93 1.87
C LEU A 81 -16.14 -5.33 0.49
N GLY A 82 -16.13 -4.00 0.41
CA GLY A 82 -15.51 -3.31 -0.72
C GLY A 82 -13.99 -3.33 -0.62
N LEU A 83 -13.29 -3.34 -1.76
CA LEU A 83 -11.81 -3.33 -1.77
C LEU A 83 -11.21 -2.10 -1.05
N ILE A 84 -11.90 -0.95 -1.08
CA ILE A 84 -11.50 0.26 -0.34
C ILE A 84 -11.56 -0.01 1.16
N GLN A 85 -12.63 -0.66 1.63
CA GLN A 85 -12.81 -1.03 3.03
C GLN A 85 -11.72 -2.01 3.48
N LEU A 86 -11.48 -3.06 2.70
CA LEU A 86 -10.39 -4.01 2.96
C LEU A 86 -9.03 -3.29 3.05
N ALA A 87 -8.73 -2.37 2.11
CA ALA A 87 -7.45 -1.69 2.05
C ALA A 87 -7.20 -0.75 3.24
N ILE A 88 -8.21 -0.01 3.66
CA ILE A 88 -8.10 0.91 4.80
C ILE A 88 -8.14 0.13 6.11
N GLY A 89 -9.06 -0.84 6.25
CA GLY A 89 -9.14 -1.72 7.42
C GLY A 89 -7.82 -2.45 7.68
N PHE A 90 -7.16 -2.98 6.64
CA PHE A 90 -5.85 -3.59 6.75
C PHE A 90 -4.78 -2.64 7.32
N VAL A 91 -4.76 -1.38 6.87
CA VAL A 91 -3.80 -0.39 7.38
C VAL A 91 -4.08 -0.09 8.85
N LEU A 92 -5.35 0.03 9.23
CA LEU A 92 -5.76 0.35 10.60
C LEU A 92 -5.65 -0.84 11.56
N ALA A 93 -5.67 -2.07 11.05
CA ALA A 93 -5.52 -3.28 11.87
C ALA A 93 -4.12 -3.40 12.51
N HIS A 94 -3.09 -2.72 12.00
CA HIS A 94 -1.75 -2.83 12.56
C HIS A 94 -1.61 -2.00 13.85
N PRO A 95 -1.18 -2.61 14.98
CA PRO A 95 -1.18 -1.96 16.30
C PRO A 95 -0.25 -0.74 16.42
N ALA A 96 0.73 -0.56 15.54
CA ALA A 96 1.58 0.64 15.50
C ALA A 96 0.92 1.81 14.75
N VAL A 97 -0.16 1.57 14.00
CA VAL A 97 -0.82 2.59 13.20
C VAL A 97 -1.83 3.35 14.05
N THR A 98 -1.70 4.66 14.08
CA THR A 98 -2.62 5.55 14.81
C THR A 98 -3.77 6.02 13.92
N SER A 99 -3.51 6.29 12.66
CA SER A 99 -4.50 6.77 11.69
C SER A 99 -3.98 6.58 10.27
N ALA A 100 -4.84 6.60 9.26
CA ALA A 100 -4.47 6.55 7.85
C ALA A 100 -4.73 7.89 7.16
N ILE A 101 -3.77 8.38 6.36
CA ILE A 101 -3.95 9.59 5.57
C ILE A 101 -4.70 9.25 4.29
N ILE A 102 -5.94 9.69 4.18
CA ILE A 102 -6.78 9.53 2.99
C ILE A 102 -6.78 10.80 2.15
N GLY A 103 -7.10 10.67 0.84
CA GLY A 103 -7.10 11.78 -0.10
C GLY A 103 -8.25 11.70 -1.11
N PRO A 104 -9.51 11.75 -0.67
CA PRO A 104 -10.65 11.78 -1.56
C PRO A 104 -10.73 13.11 -2.32
N ARG A 105 -11.21 13.09 -3.56
CA ARG A 105 -11.45 14.29 -4.38
C ARG A 105 -12.93 14.60 -4.58
N THR A 106 -13.80 13.67 -4.26
CA THR A 106 -15.26 13.82 -4.34
C THR A 106 -15.89 13.39 -3.03
N MET A 107 -17.11 13.87 -2.77
CA MET A 107 -17.88 13.46 -1.59
C MET A 107 -18.20 11.96 -1.59
N GLU A 108 -18.42 11.35 -2.75
CA GLU A 108 -18.62 9.92 -2.89
C GLU A 108 -17.37 9.14 -2.44
N GLN A 109 -16.18 9.55 -2.90
CA GLN A 109 -14.92 8.96 -2.47
C GLN A 109 -14.67 9.15 -0.97
N LEU A 110 -15.04 10.31 -0.42
CA LEU A 110 -14.89 10.56 1.02
C LEU A 110 -15.77 9.61 1.83
N LYS A 111 -17.06 9.50 1.49
CA LYS A 111 -17.98 8.58 2.16
C LYS A 111 -17.47 7.14 2.14
N GLY A 112 -17.13 6.61 0.95
CA GLY A 112 -16.63 5.25 0.83
C GLY A 112 -15.30 4.97 1.55
N GLN A 113 -14.51 6.03 1.85
CA GLN A 113 -13.29 5.90 2.63
C GLN A 113 -13.52 6.06 4.14
N LEU A 114 -14.48 6.89 4.56
CA LEU A 114 -14.85 7.05 5.99
C LEU A 114 -15.50 5.78 6.54
N ASP A 115 -16.40 5.18 5.77
CA ASP A 115 -17.07 3.92 6.15
C ASP A 115 -16.09 2.75 6.39
N ALA A 116 -14.87 2.88 5.87
CA ALA A 116 -13.81 1.90 6.07
C ALA A 116 -13.11 2.03 7.45
N GLY A 117 -13.32 3.13 8.15
CA GLY A 117 -12.68 3.39 9.44
C GLY A 117 -13.15 2.46 10.57
N ASP A 118 -14.38 1.96 10.46
CA ASP A 118 -15.00 1.08 11.46
C ASP A 118 -14.94 -0.41 11.07
N VAL A 119 -14.21 -0.74 9.99
CA VAL A 119 -14.09 -2.12 9.52
C VAL A 119 -13.05 -2.87 10.33
N GLU A 120 -13.47 -3.91 11.02
CA GLU A 120 -12.59 -4.88 11.68
C GLU A 120 -12.39 -6.10 10.77
N LEU A 121 -11.15 -6.47 10.52
CA LEU A 121 -10.79 -7.64 9.71
C LEU A 121 -10.47 -8.82 10.63
N GLY A 122 -11.11 -9.97 10.37
CA GLY A 122 -10.79 -11.22 11.04
C GLY A 122 -9.41 -11.77 10.62
N ASP A 123 -8.84 -12.62 11.45
CA ASP A 123 -7.52 -13.24 11.20
C ASP A 123 -7.50 -14.03 9.88
N ASP A 124 -8.59 -14.70 9.52
CA ASP A 124 -8.74 -15.44 8.27
C ASP A 124 -8.59 -14.52 7.03
N VAL A 125 -9.13 -13.31 7.09
CA VAL A 125 -8.99 -12.30 6.02
C VAL A 125 -7.55 -11.78 5.98
N LEU A 126 -6.96 -11.51 7.15
CA LEU A 126 -5.58 -11.03 7.26
C LEU A 126 -4.59 -12.08 6.74
N ASP A 127 -4.78 -13.36 7.08
CA ASP A 127 -3.96 -14.48 6.59
C ASP A 127 -4.04 -14.62 5.05
N ARG A 128 -5.21 -14.42 4.47
CA ARG A 128 -5.37 -14.44 3.01
C ARG A 128 -4.66 -13.26 2.35
N ILE A 129 -4.69 -12.07 2.97
CA ILE A 129 -3.91 -10.92 2.49
C ILE A 129 -2.41 -11.24 2.54
N ASP A 130 -1.93 -11.85 3.62
CA ASP A 130 -0.53 -12.22 3.82
C ASP A 130 -0.07 -13.27 2.79
N ALA A 131 -0.93 -14.19 2.41
CA ALA A 131 -0.64 -15.17 1.35
C ALA A 131 -0.50 -14.52 -0.03
N ILE A 132 -1.22 -13.44 -0.32
CA ILE A 132 -1.15 -12.71 -1.59
C ILE A 132 0.07 -11.76 -1.60
N VAL A 133 0.26 -11.01 -0.53
CA VAL A 133 1.37 -10.06 -0.36
C VAL A 133 2.05 -10.34 0.97
N PRO A 134 3.14 -11.11 0.98
CA PRO A 134 3.81 -11.49 2.21
C PRO A 134 4.26 -10.29 3.05
N PRO A 135 4.19 -10.39 4.40
CA PRO A 135 4.64 -9.33 5.30
C PRO A 135 6.04 -8.82 4.98
N GLY A 136 6.28 -7.53 5.17
CA GLY A 136 7.58 -6.90 4.91
C GLY A 136 7.94 -6.70 3.45
N THR A 137 7.12 -7.15 2.47
CA THR A 137 7.42 -7.03 1.05
C THR A 137 6.89 -5.75 0.42
N THR A 138 7.43 -5.39 -0.71
CA THR A 138 6.95 -4.30 -1.58
C THR A 138 6.95 -4.79 -3.01
N ILE A 139 5.77 -4.87 -3.63
CA ILE A 139 5.62 -5.49 -4.97
C ILE A 139 6.40 -4.69 -6.02
N ASN A 140 6.26 -3.38 -6.03
CA ASN A 140 7.04 -2.50 -6.89
C ASN A 140 7.90 -1.57 -6.02
N PRO A 141 9.24 -1.70 -6.03
CA PRO A 141 10.14 -0.86 -5.24
C PRO A 141 9.99 0.65 -5.51
N ALA A 142 9.56 1.06 -6.71
CA ALA A 142 9.31 2.45 -7.04
C ALA A 142 8.13 3.05 -6.25
N ASP A 143 7.30 2.22 -5.63
CA ASP A 143 6.15 2.67 -4.82
C ASP A 143 6.53 3.02 -3.37
N ARG A 144 7.76 2.76 -2.93
CA ARG A 144 8.24 3.11 -1.59
C ARG A 144 8.17 4.62 -1.29
N GLY A 145 8.20 5.45 -2.34
CA GLY A 145 8.06 6.90 -2.24
C GLY A 145 9.31 7.65 -1.80
N TYR A 146 10.26 6.97 -1.13
CA TYR A 146 11.53 7.56 -0.69
C TYR A 146 12.65 6.52 -0.75
N THR A 147 13.77 6.91 -1.33
CA THR A 147 15.02 6.15 -1.27
C THR A 147 16.04 6.96 -0.46
N PRO A 148 16.54 6.44 0.67
CA PRO A 148 17.56 7.15 1.44
C PRO A 148 18.78 7.48 0.58
N PRO A 149 19.26 8.73 0.54
CA PRO A 149 20.41 9.11 -0.28
C PRO A 149 21.66 8.27 -0.04
N ALA A 150 21.85 7.79 1.18
CA ALA A 150 22.95 6.90 1.53
C ALA A 150 22.99 5.58 0.75
N LEU A 151 21.84 5.10 0.22
CA LEU A 151 21.82 3.92 -0.63
C LEU A 151 22.40 4.19 -2.02
N GLU A 152 22.24 5.42 -2.52
CA GLU A 152 22.71 5.86 -3.83
C GLU A 152 24.10 6.52 -3.76
N ARG A 153 24.43 7.12 -2.62
CA ARG A 153 25.64 7.91 -2.39
C ARG A 153 26.58 7.19 -1.41
N PRO A 154 27.60 6.47 -1.91
CA PRO A 154 28.50 5.70 -1.04
C PRO A 154 29.18 6.53 0.05
N TRP A 155 29.49 7.79 -0.18
CA TRP A 155 30.13 8.67 0.80
C TRP A 155 29.26 9.01 2.01
N GLU A 156 27.94 8.90 1.91
CA GLU A 156 27.04 9.11 3.04
C GLU A 156 27.00 7.91 4.00
N ARG A 157 27.51 6.74 3.60
CA ARG A 157 27.55 5.51 4.40
C ARG A 157 28.97 4.99 4.67
N ARG A 158 29.99 5.70 4.24
CA ARG A 158 31.40 5.33 4.45
C ARG A 158 32.11 6.43 5.20
N ARG A 159 32.97 6.03 6.12
CA ARG A 159 33.87 7.01 6.75
C ARG A 159 34.87 7.54 5.71
N PRO A 160 35.25 8.83 5.77
CA PRO A 160 36.36 9.34 4.97
C PRO A 160 37.64 8.56 5.30
N PRO A 161 38.58 8.47 4.35
CA PRO A 161 39.91 7.89 4.62
C PRO A 161 40.52 8.58 5.85
N ARG A 162 41.13 7.78 6.72
CA ARG A 162 41.95 8.35 7.79
C ARG A 162 43.22 8.94 7.13
N GLY A 163 43.39 10.25 7.20
CA GLY A 163 44.60 10.91 6.80
C GLY A 163 45.80 10.47 7.65
#